data_32c73b2bbe177f8eef83c5b3bd17c5a1
#
_entry.id   32c73b2bbe177f8eef83c5b3bd17c5a1
#
_cell.length_a   1.000
_cell.length_b   1.000
_cell.length_c   1.000
_cell.angle_alpha   90.00
_cell.angle_beta   90.00
_cell.angle_gamma   90.00
#
_symmetry.space_group_name_H-M   'P 1'
#
loop_
_entity.id
_entity.type
_entity.pdbx_description
1 polymer ?
#
loop_
_entity_poly.entity_id
_entity_poly.type
_entity_poly.pdbx_seq_one_letter_code
_entity_poly.pdbx_strand_id
1 'polypeptide(L)'
;MKYLIAPSILSADFANLQSDVEMINQSEADWFHVDVMDGVFVPNISFGFPIMAAVKKYATKPLDVHLMIVEPDKFIPEFAKAGADRITVHYEACTHLHRTIQLMKASGCKAGVALNPHTPVTLLQDVIEDLDLVL
;
A
#
# COMPACT_ATOMS: atom_id res chain seq x y z
N MET A 1 -11.08 12.99 -17.41
CA MET A 1 -10.23 12.12 -16.54
C MET A 1 -10.99 11.93 -15.25
N LYS A 2 -11.24 10.69 -14.81
CA LYS A 2 -11.90 10.43 -13.51
C LYS A 2 -10.79 10.32 -12.46
N TYR A 3 -10.83 11.16 -11.43
CA TYR A 3 -9.96 11.02 -10.27
C TYR A 3 -10.43 9.85 -9.41
N LEU A 4 -9.48 9.12 -8.80
CA LEU A 4 -9.75 8.09 -7.79
C LEU A 4 -9.43 8.67 -6.42
N ILE A 5 -10.31 8.41 -5.45
CA ILE A 5 -10.18 8.90 -4.08
C ILE A 5 -9.89 7.72 -3.16
N ALA A 6 -8.78 7.77 -2.45
CA ALA A 6 -8.33 6.74 -1.53
C ALA A 6 -7.98 7.35 -0.16
N PRO A 7 -8.95 7.51 0.75
CA PRO A 7 -8.68 8.01 2.10
C PRO A 7 -7.73 7.08 2.85
N SER A 8 -6.74 7.65 3.54
CA SER A 8 -5.84 6.88 4.39
C SER A 8 -6.51 6.52 5.71
N ILE A 9 -6.46 5.25 6.08
CA ILE A 9 -6.92 4.77 7.38
C ILE A 9 -6.04 5.27 8.54
N LEU A 10 -4.89 5.88 8.24
CA LEU A 10 -4.06 6.53 9.24
C LEU A 10 -4.79 7.68 9.97
N SER A 11 -5.82 8.25 9.32
CA SER A 11 -6.67 9.31 9.88
C SER A 11 -7.92 8.78 10.60
N ALA A 12 -8.09 7.45 10.70
CA ALA A 12 -9.25 6.86 11.34
C ALA A 12 -9.16 6.93 12.88
N ASP A 13 -10.31 6.86 13.52
CA ASP A 13 -10.39 6.60 14.96
C ASP A 13 -10.18 5.10 15.22
N PHE A 14 -8.98 4.73 15.67
CA PHE A 14 -8.63 3.32 15.95
C PHE A 14 -9.42 2.71 17.09
N ALA A 15 -10.06 3.51 17.96
CA ALA A 15 -10.98 3.01 18.97
C ALA A 15 -12.35 2.62 18.36
N ASN A 16 -12.68 3.15 17.18
CA ASN A 16 -13.96 2.93 16.48
C ASN A 16 -13.74 2.56 14.99
N LEU A 17 -12.68 1.83 14.70
CA LEU A 17 -12.21 1.55 13.34
C LEU A 17 -13.30 0.95 12.42
N GLN A 18 -14.15 0.06 12.95
CA GLN A 18 -15.26 -0.49 12.19
C GLN A 18 -16.19 0.59 11.64
N SER A 19 -16.59 1.55 12.49
CA SER A 19 -17.48 2.65 12.09
C SER A 19 -16.88 3.49 10.96
N ASP A 20 -15.58 3.79 11.04
CA ASP A 20 -14.90 4.58 10.02
C ASP A 20 -14.76 3.79 8.70
N VAL A 21 -14.50 2.49 8.75
CA VAL A 21 -14.48 1.65 7.56
C VAL A 21 -15.86 1.59 6.91
N GLU A 22 -16.92 1.43 7.69
CA GLU A 22 -18.30 1.42 7.18
C GLU A 22 -18.69 2.79 6.56
N MET A 23 -18.27 3.90 7.16
CA MET A 23 -18.45 5.24 6.60
C MET A 23 -17.76 5.38 5.23
N ILE A 24 -16.52 4.93 5.09
CA ILE A 24 -15.78 4.95 3.81
C ILE A 24 -16.46 4.04 2.77
N ASN A 25 -16.96 2.86 3.16
CA ASN A 25 -17.72 2.00 2.24
C ASN A 25 -18.91 2.73 1.62
N GLN A 26 -19.59 3.57 2.40
CA GLN A 26 -20.78 4.33 1.97
C GLN A 26 -20.45 5.64 1.25
N SER A 27 -19.21 6.10 1.31
CA SER A 27 -18.74 7.33 0.68
C SER A 27 -18.45 7.14 -0.82
N GLU A 28 -18.10 8.23 -1.51
CA GLU A 28 -17.64 8.21 -2.91
C GLU A 28 -16.15 7.81 -3.07
N ALA A 29 -15.48 7.41 -2.00
CA ALA A 29 -14.11 6.89 -2.07
C ALA A 29 -14.05 5.64 -2.94
N ASP A 30 -12.99 5.49 -3.71
CA ASP A 30 -12.79 4.34 -4.59
C ASP A 30 -12.04 3.20 -3.90
N TRP A 31 -11.08 3.52 -3.01
CA TRP A 31 -10.22 2.57 -2.30
C TRP A 31 -10.04 2.97 -0.84
N PHE A 32 -9.50 2.05 -0.03
CA PHE A 32 -8.87 2.36 1.25
C PHE A 32 -7.37 2.46 1.06
N HIS A 33 -6.75 3.55 1.51
CA HIS A 33 -5.29 3.67 1.53
C HIS A 33 -4.75 3.26 2.90
N VAL A 34 -3.76 2.35 2.91
CA VAL A 34 -3.24 1.71 4.12
C VAL A 34 -1.75 2.01 4.24
N ASP A 35 -1.40 3.03 5.02
CA ASP A 35 -0.02 3.50 5.21
C ASP A 35 0.70 2.72 6.31
N VAL A 36 1.61 1.83 5.94
CA VAL A 36 2.40 1.00 6.86
C VAL A 36 3.79 1.59 7.04
N MET A 37 4.16 1.90 8.29
CA MET A 37 5.40 2.56 8.66
C MET A 37 6.12 1.77 9.75
N ASP A 38 7.44 1.60 9.63
CA ASP A 38 8.26 0.76 10.51
C ASP A 38 9.17 1.53 11.48
N GLY A 39 9.19 2.86 11.40
CA GLY A 39 10.07 3.69 12.24
C GLY A 39 11.55 3.67 11.82
N VAL A 40 11.88 3.01 10.69
CA VAL A 40 13.24 2.93 10.14
C VAL A 40 13.32 3.63 8.79
N PHE A 41 12.48 3.22 7.83
CA PHE A 41 12.39 3.88 6.52
C PHE A 41 11.82 5.30 6.65
N VAL A 42 10.84 5.47 7.52
CA VAL A 42 10.27 6.78 7.92
C VAL A 42 10.30 6.93 9.44
N PRO A 43 10.39 8.17 9.99
CA PRO A 43 10.52 8.41 11.43
C PRO A 43 9.16 8.31 12.17
N ASN A 44 8.34 7.35 11.81
CA ASN A 44 7.06 7.08 12.45
C ASN A 44 6.76 5.59 12.40
N ILE A 45 5.96 5.11 13.35
CA ILE A 45 5.42 3.75 13.39
C ILE A 45 3.91 3.85 13.30
N SER A 46 3.27 3.16 12.35
CA SER A 46 1.82 3.18 12.23
C SER A 46 1.18 1.88 12.77
N PHE A 47 0.99 0.92 11.93
CA PHE A 47 0.30 -0.35 12.24
C PHE A 47 0.74 -1.43 11.23
N GLY A 48 0.31 -2.66 11.48
CA GLY A 48 0.62 -3.80 10.63
C GLY A 48 -0.58 -4.73 10.43
N PHE A 49 -0.31 -6.02 10.36
CA PHE A 49 -1.28 -7.06 10.01
C PHE A 49 -2.57 -7.09 10.85
N PRO A 50 -2.55 -6.86 12.18
CA PRO A 50 -3.79 -6.90 12.96
C PRO A 50 -4.80 -5.82 12.53
N ILE A 51 -4.31 -4.61 12.25
CA ILE A 51 -5.17 -3.52 11.75
C ILE A 51 -5.62 -3.81 10.32
N MET A 52 -4.72 -4.30 9.47
CA MET A 52 -5.06 -4.71 8.10
C MET A 52 -6.19 -5.76 8.09
N ALA A 53 -6.11 -6.77 8.95
CA ALA A 53 -7.14 -7.80 9.08
C ALA A 53 -8.47 -7.23 9.61
N ALA A 54 -8.41 -6.29 10.55
CA ALA A 54 -9.61 -5.62 11.07
C ALA A 54 -10.30 -4.77 9.99
N VAL A 55 -9.54 -4.01 9.19
CA VAL A 55 -10.08 -3.24 8.05
C VAL A 55 -10.68 -4.19 7.02
N LYS A 56 -9.94 -5.24 6.61
CA LYS A 56 -10.40 -6.19 5.58
C LYS A 56 -11.71 -6.89 5.95
N LYS A 57 -11.94 -7.12 7.24
CA LYS A 57 -13.18 -7.74 7.73
C LYS A 57 -14.44 -6.96 7.34
N TYR A 58 -14.35 -5.63 7.29
CA TYR A 58 -15.49 -4.75 7.05
C TYR A 58 -15.41 -3.99 5.71
N ALA A 59 -14.22 -3.86 5.13
CA ALA A 59 -14.03 -3.15 3.86
C ALA A 59 -14.69 -3.88 2.70
N THR A 60 -15.48 -3.15 1.91
CA THR A 60 -16.10 -3.62 0.66
C THR A 60 -15.40 -3.06 -0.59
N LYS A 61 -14.47 -2.14 -0.40
CA LYS A 61 -13.66 -1.51 -1.45
C LYS A 61 -12.24 -2.06 -1.42
N PRO A 62 -11.47 -1.95 -2.52
CA PRO A 62 -10.09 -2.42 -2.57
C PRO A 62 -9.18 -1.78 -1.52
N LEU A 63 -8.19 -2.55 -1.05
CA LEU A 63 -7.14 -2.08 -0.15
C LEU A 63 -5.87 -1.79 -0.93
N ASP A 64 -5.48 -0.52 -0.95
CA ASP A 64 -4.25 0.00 -1.54
C ASP A 64 -3.21 0.20 -0.44
N VAL A 65 -2.27 -0.75 -0.32
CA VAL A 65 -1.30 -0.82 0.79
C VAL A 65 0.01 -0.16 0.39
N HIS A 66 0.39 0.89 1.11
CA HIS A 66 1.64 1.62 0.91
C HIS A 66 2.64 1.23 2.00
N LEU A 67 3.72 0.58 1.60
CA LEU A 67 4.76 0.07 2.50
C LEU A 67 5.92 1.07 2.59
N MET A 68 5.93 1.88 3.62
CA MET A 68 7.05 2.74 4.01
C MET A 68 7.93 2.01 5.03
N ILE A 69 8.49 0.90 4.61
CA ILE A 69 9.28 -0.02 5.43
C ILE A 69 10.55 -0.46 4.72
N VAL A 70 11.58 -0.82 5.47
CA VAL A 70 12.78 -1.46 4.92
C VAL A 70 12.50 -2.91 4.55
N GLU A 71 13.22 -3.43 3.56
CA GLU A 71 13.15 -4.83 3.10
C GLU A 71 11.69 -5.33 2.85
N PRO A 72 10.87 -4.63 2.05
CA PRO A 72 9.45 -4.93 1.89
C PRO A 72 9.18 -6.34 1.35
N ASP A 73 10.14 -6.94 0.61
CA ASP A 73 10.03 -8.30 0.07
C ASP A 73 9.67 -9.34 1.14
N LYS A 74 10.12 -9.12 2.38
CA LYS A 74 9.83 -10.03 3.50
C LYS A 74 8.36 -10.07 3.89
N PHE A 75 7.62 -9.00 3.59
CA PHE A 75 6.25 -8.79 4.10
C PHE A 75 5.19 -8.82 2.99
N ILE A 76 5.56 -8.65 1.72
CA ILE A 76 4.63 -8.64 0.58
C ILE A 76 3.67 -9.83 0.58
N PRO A 77 4.13 -11.10 0.73
CA PRO A 77 3.22 -12.25 0.72
C PRO A 77 2.20 -12.21 1.86
N GLU A 78 2.60 -11.72 3.03
CA GLU A 78 1.71 -11.64 4.20
C GLU A 78 0.67 -10.52 4.03
N PHE A 79 1.05 -9.36 3.46
CA PHE A 79 0.09 -8.30 3.14
C PHE A 79 -0.89 -8.73 2.05
N ALA A 80 -0.42 -9.43 1.03
CA ALA A 80 -1.30 -10.01 0.02
C ALA A 80 -2.31 -10.99 0.64
N LYS A 81 -1.85 -11.91 1.50
CA LYS A 81 -2.69 -12.85 2.24
C LYS A 81 -3.67 -12.14 3.19
N ALA A 82 -3.27 -11.01 3.79
CA ALA A 82 -4.14 -10.19 4.63
C ALA A 82 -5.19 -9.42 3.83
N GLY A 83 -5.16 -9.47 2.51
CA GLY A 83 -6.18 -8.94 1.62
C GLY A 83 -5.84 -7.64 0.92
N ALA A 84 -4.56 -7.32 0.75
CA ALA A 84 -4.12 -6.24 -0.12
C ALA A 84 -4.53 -6.53 -1.58
N ASP A 85 -5.17 -5.57 -2.23
CA ASP A 85 -5.50 -5.65 -3.66
C ASP A 85 -4.39 -5.00 -4.50
N ARG A 86 -3.67 -4.03 -3.91
CA ARG A 86 -2.49 -3.37 -4.46
C ARG A 86 -1.47 -3.20 -3.36
N ILE A 87 -0.19 -3.33 -3.71
CA ILE A 87 0.93 -3.02 -2.82
C ILE A 87 1.84 -2.03 -3.53
N THR A 88 2.17 -0.93 -2.85
CA THR A 88 3.13 0.06 -3.30
C THR A 88 4.35 0.03 -2.38
N VAL A 89 5.53 -0.13 -2.96
CA VAL A 89 6.82 -0.13 -2.24
C VAL A 89 7.65 1.06 -2.66
N HIS A 90 8.56 1.53 -1.80
CA HIS A 90 9.50 2.57 -2.19
C HIS A 90 10.67 1.99 -3.00
N TYR A 91 11.03 2.67 -4.09
CA TYR A 91 12.22 2.36 -4.88
C TYR A 91 13.47 2.22 -3.99
N GLU A 92 13.63 3.16 -3.06
CA GLU A 92 14.80 3.28 -2.19
C GLU A 92 14.87 2.15 -1.12
N ALA A 93 13.76 1.47 -0.87
CA ALA A 93 13.70 0.34 0.06
C ALA A 93 13.98 -1.02 -0.64
N CYS A 94 14.05 -1.06 -1.97
CA CYS A 94 14.16 -2.29 -2.75
C CYS A 94 15.57 -2.47 -3.32
N THR A 95 16.31 -3.48 -2.87
CA THR A 95 17.61 -3.82 -3.42
C THR A 95 17.51 -4.32 -4.86
N HIS A 96 16.44 -5.06 -5.20
CA HIS A 96 16.19 -5.62 -6.51
C HIS A 96 14.74 -5.32 -6.94
N LEU A 97 14.47 -4.07 -7.33
CA LEU A 97 13.12 -3.56 -7.60
C LEU A 97 12.31 -4.45 -8.55
N HIS A 98 12.88 -4.87 -9.68
CA HIS A 98 12.17 -5.72 -10.64
C HIS A 98 11.70 -7.04 -10.00
N ARG A 99 12.55 -7.69 -9.18
CA ARG A 99 12.16 -8.89 -8.44
C ARG A 99 11.04 -8.62 -7.45
N THR A 100 11.08 -7.47 -6.76
CA THR A 100 10.03 -7.04 -5.83
C THR A 100 8.69 -6.85 -6.55
N ILE A 101 8.70 -6.21 -7.74
CA ILE A 101 7.52 -6.05 -8.59
C ILE A 101 6.94 -7.43 -8.97
N GLN A 102 7.78 -8.36 -9.41
CA GLN A 102 7.33 -9.71 -9.76
C GLN A 102 6.76 -10.45 -8.55
N LEU A 103 7.33 -10.26 -7.35
CA LEU A 103 6.81 -10.85 -6.11
C LEU A 103 5.41 -10.33 -5.79
N MET A 104 5.16 -9.02 -5.92
CA MET A 104 3.81 -8.44 -5.72
C MET A 104 2.80 -9.06 -6.69
N LYS A 105 3.14 -9.16 -7.97
CA LYS A 105 2.28 -9.76 -8.99
C LYS A 105 2.04 -11.26 -8.75
N ALA A 106 3.09 -12.01 -8.40
CA ALA A 106 2.99 -13.44 -8.07
C ALA A 106 2.13 -13.69 -6.82
N SER A 107 2.07 -12.71 -5.91
CA SER A 107 1.21 -12.74 -4.72
C SER A 107 -0.26 -12.35 -5.02
N GLY A 108 -0.58 -12.03 -6.27
CA GLY A 108 -1.95 -11.67 -6.71
C GLY A 108 -2.31 -10.20 -6.55
N CYS A 109 -1.34 -9.33 -6.23
CA CYS A 109 -1.56 -7.91 -6.05
C CYS A 109 -1.17 -7.11 -7.31
N LYS A 110 -1.81 -5.95 -7.50
CA LYS A 110 -1.30 -4.93 -8.40
C LYS A 110 -0.04 -4.31 -7.80
N ALA A 111 0.92 -3.96 -8.67
CA ALA A 111 2.24 -3.49 -8.27
C ALA A 111 2.36 -1.97 -8.41
N GLY A 112 2.69 -1.30 -7.31
CA GLY A 112 3.00 0.12 -7.26
C GLY A 112 4.43 0.40 -6.81
N VAL A 113 5.01 1.49 -7.29
CA VAL A 113 6.30 1.99 -6.82
C VAL A 113 6.19 3.47 -6.44
N ALA A 114 6.63 3.80 -5.22
CA ALA A 114 6.75 5.16 -4.73
C ALA A 114 8.21 5.64 -4.84
N LEU A 115 8.38 6.91 -5.10
CA LEU A 115 9.67 7.60 -5.18
C LEU A 115 9.72 8.73 -4.16
N ASN A 116 10.81 8.83 -3.40
CA ASN A 116 11.07 10.02 -2.62
C ASN A 116 11.36 11.23 -3.54
N PRO A 117 11.14 12.47 -3.10
CA PRO A 117 11.30 13.67 -3.96
C PRO A 117 12.68 13.82 -4.61
N HIS A 118 13.72 13.22 -4.03
CA HIS A 118 15.09 13.26 -4.56
C HIS A 118 15.42 12.11 -5.53
N THR A 119 14.48 11.19 -5.75
CA THR A 119 14.65 10.03 -6.64
C THR A 119 13.98 10.32 -7.99
N PRO A 120 14.74 10.43 -9.09
CA PRO A 120 14.17 10.79 -10.39
C PRO A 120 13.31 9.66 -10.96
N VAL A 121 12.17 10.01 -11.55
CA VAL A 121 11.23 9.06 -12.17
C VAL A 121 11.85 8.25 -13.32
N THR A 122 12.90 8.76 -13.95
CA THR A 122 13.62 8.06 -15.02
C THR A 122 14.22 6.72 -14.59
N LEU A 123 14.43 6.51 -13.28
CA LEU A 123 14.88 5.22 -12.74
C LEU A 123 13.84 4.09 -12.88
N LEU A 124 12.60 4.41 -13.19
CA LEU A 124 11.54 3.44 -13.44
C LEU A 124 11.41 3.04 -14.92
N GLN A 125 12.18 3.67 -15.83
CA GLN A 125 12.02 3.51 -17.27
C GLN A 125 12.02 2.04 -17.71
N ASP A 126 12.91 1.23 -17.15
CA ASP A 126 13.09 -0.17 -17.55
C ASP A 126 12.07 -1.14 -16.93
N VAL A 127 11.25 -0.65 -15.97
CA VAL A 127 10.23 -1.45 -15.26
C VAL A 127 8.82 -0.87 -15.38
N ILE A 128 8.66 0.25 -16.08
CA ILE A 128 7.40 1.00 -16.12
C ILE A 128 6.23 0.17 -16.68
N GLU A 129 6.49 -0.72 -17.62
CA GLU A 129 5.46 -1.57 -18.22
C GLU A 129 4.93 -2.64 -17.24
N ASP A 130 5.69 -2.91 -16.18
CA ASP A 130 5.30 -3.85 -15.13
C ASP A 130 4.51 -3.20 -13.99
N LEU A 131 4.38 -1.87 -13.98
CA LEU A 131 3.75 -1.12 -12.91
C LEU A 131 2.28 -0.80 -13.20
N ASP A 132 1.45 -0.91 -12.17
CA ASP A 132 0.06 -0.46 -12.17
C ASP A 132 -0.09 0.95 -11.58
N LEU A 133 0.90 1.41 -10.79
CA LEU A 133 0.88 2.70 -10.12
C LEU A 133 2.30 3.23 -9.89
N VAL A 134 2.47 4.54 -10.05
CA VAL A 134 3.65 5.29 -9.60
C VAL A 134 3.18 6.40 -8.66
N LEU A 135 3.80 6.50 -7.47
CA LEU A 135 3.48 7.47 -6.42
C LEU A 135 4.69 8.39 -6.16
#